data_e69f6a22110fc3a1513a3e09c63c8e8f
#
_entry.id   e69f6a22110fc3a1513a3e09c63c8e8f
#
_cell.length_a   1.000
_cell.length_b   1.000
_cell.length_c   1.000
_cell.angle_alpha   90.00
_cell.angle_beta   90.00
_cell.angle_gamma   90.00
#
_symmetry.space_group_name_H-M   'P 1'
#
loop_
_entity.id
_entity.type
_entity.pdbx_description
1 polymer ?
#
loop_
_entity_poly.entity_id
_entity_poly.type
_entity_poly.pdbx_seq_one_letter_code
_entity_poly.pdbx_strand_id
1 'polypeptide(L)'
;MILIADSGASKTDWACIKKGTDIRITFQSQGYNPNYITGDQIVEDIKANLPAGFPVEEVHEIYFYGAGVTELQYPFMEKTLRRVFVNTRKAFIAMDTLASCRALLQSEPGFAAILGTGANTCLYDGCNEGLNVDSCGFILGDEGSGGNLGKRMITDYIRRNMPKNVYDKVGAELGHNNDELLDIIYTKPFPNRFCAQYARFIHDNLDFDPYFPELVTDAFRQFFKLIVTHYPDYTKYKFNAVGSVAYYFKDLLEPVVNEFGMEMGVILKAPLEGLIKYHLNN
;
A
#
# COMPACT_ATOMS: atom_id res chain seq x y z
N MET A 1 15.31 -1.63 -22.22
CA MET A 1 14.28 -0.92 -21.45
C MET A 1 14.38 -1.31 -19.98
N ILE A 2 13.83 -0.48 -19.11
CA ILE A 2 13.72 -0.71 -17.67
C ILE A 2 12.26 -1.04 -17.37
N LEU A 3 12.01 -2.13 -16.67
CA LEU A 3 10.70 -2.52 -16.16
C LEU A 3 10.64 -2.28 -14.65
N ILE A 4 9.67 -1.51 -14.20
CA ILE A 4 9.44 -1.17 -12.79
C ILE A 4 8.10 -1.78 -12.39
N ALA A 5 8.05 -2.45 -11.25
CA ALA A 5 6.85 -3.04 -10.69
C ALA A 5 6.65 -2.60 -9.25
N ASP A 6 5.46 -2.10 -8.95
CA ASP A 6 4.94 -1.88 -7.60
C ASP A 6 3.84 -2.90 -7.33
N SER A 7 4.16 -3.91 -6.53
CA SER A 7 3.27 -5.05 -6.25
C SER A 7 2.71 -4.96 -4.84
N GLY A 8 1.52 -4.40 -4.74
CA GLY A 8 0.76 -4.38 -3.49
C GLY A 8 0.02 -5.69 -3.21
N ALA A 9 -0.75 -5.71 -2.12
CA ALA A 9 -1.53 -6.88 -1.72
C ALA A 9 -2.60 -7.29 -2.76
N SER A 10 -3.13 -6.34 -3.56
CA SER A 10 -4.28 -6.59 -4.45
C SER A 10 -3.92 -6.56 -5.93
N LYS A 11 -2.97 -5.74 -6.32
CA LYS A 11 -2.55 -5.53 -7.71
C LYS A 11 -1.07 -5.22 -7.79
N THR A 12 -0.51 -5.41 -8.97
CA THR A 12 0.82 -4.93 -9.36
C THR A 12 0.66 -3.89 -10.47
N ASP A 13 1.17 -2.69 -10.24
CA ASP A 13 1.26 -1.64 -11.26
C ASP A 13 2.65 -1.72 -11.92
N TRP A 14 2.67 -1.80 -13.25
CA TRP A 14 3.88 -1.95 -14.04
C TRP A 14 4.14 -0.72 -14.91
N ALA A 15 5.40 -0.34 -15.03
CA ALA A 15 5.86 0.64 -16.02
C ALA A 15 7.12 0.15 -16.72
N CYS A 16 7.07 0.09 -18.05
CA CYS A 16 8.24 -0.15 -18.89
C CYS A 16 8.66 1.17 -19.53
N ILE A 17 9.90 1.60 -19.26
CA ILE A 17 10.43 2.90 -19.68
C ILE A 17 11.74 2.73 -20.44
N LYS A 18 12.08 3.71 -21.29
CA LYS A 18 13.37 3.81 -21.97
C LYS A 18 14.00 5.14 -21.65
N LYS A 19 15.15 5.13 -20.93
CA LYS A 19 15.89 6.35 -20.57
C LYS A 19 16.21 7.18 -21.81
N GLY A 20 16.09 8.52 -21.68
CA GLY A 20 16.36 9.46 -22.77
C GLY A 20 15.30 9.52 -23.87
N THR A 21 14.13 8.93 -23.64
CA THR A 21 12.98 8.96 -24.56
C THR A 21 11.67 9.13 -23.79
N ASP A 22 10.58 9.46 -24.49
CA ASP A 22 9.22 9.53 -23.92
C ASP A 22 8.50 8.16 -23.91
N ILE A 23 9.22 7.07 -24.24
CA ILE A 23 8.61 5.74 -24.30
C ILE A 23 8.29 5.27 -22.89
N ARG A 24 6.99 5.09 -22.66
CA ARG A 24 6.42 4.56 -21.45
C ARG A 24 5.23 3.68 -21.77
N ILE A 25 5.26 2.43 -21.31
CA ILE A 25 4.17 1.47 -21.42
C ILE A 25 3.78 1.06 -20.01
N THR A 26 2.51 1.19 -19.64
CA THR A 26 2.01 0.79 -18.33
C THR A 26 0.96 -0.30 -18.47
N PHE A 27 0.92 -1.22 -17.51
CA PHE A 27 -0.12 -2.24 -17.41
C PHE A 27 -0.30 -2.66 -15.95
N GLN A 28 -1.31 -3.45 -15.70
CA GLN A 28 -1.60 -3.98 -14.37
C GLN A 28 -1.74 -5.49 -14.40
N SER A 29 -1.44 -6.13 -13.28
CA SER A 29 -1.67 -7.54 -13.02
C SER A 29 -2.12 -7.74 -11.57
N GLN A 30 -2.38 -8.97 -11.15
CA GLN A 30 -2.70 -9.23 -9.74
C GLN A 30 -1.50 -8.93 -8.83
N GLY A 31 -1.74 -8.77 -7.53
CA GLY A 31 -0.68 -8.61 -6.53
C GLY A 31 0.04 -9.94 -6.27
N TYR A 32 1.36 -9.91 -6.24
CA TYR A 32 2.20 -11.09 -6.08
C TYR A 32 2.82 -11.15 -4.68
N ASN A 33 2.14 -11.84 -3.77
CA ASN A 33 2.75 -12.21 -2.50
C ASN A 33 3.23 -13.66 -2.59
N PRO A 34 4.54 -13.93 -2.56
CA PRO A 34 5.10 -15.27 -2.78
C PRO A 34 4.74 -16.29 -1.70
N ASN A 35 4.12 -15.87 -0.60
CA ASN A 35 3.57 -16.78 0.39
C ASN A 35 2.26 -17.45 -0.05
N TYR A 36 1.59 -16.90 -1.08
CA TYR A 36 0.25 -17.34 -1.51
C TYR A 36 0.12 -17.66 -2.99
N ILE A 37 1.20 -17.42 -3.79
CA ILE A 37 1.17 -17.62 -5.23
C ILE A 37 2.43 -18.34 -5.72
N THR A 38 2.27 -19.24 -6.67
CA THR A 38 3.39 -19.98 -7.27
C THR A 38 4.05 -19.20 -8.42
N GLY A 39 5.30 -19.54 -8.74
CA GLY A 39 6.00 -18.92 -9.87
C GLY A 39 5.32 -19.17 -11.22
N ASP A 40 4.65 -20.30 -11.41
CA ASP A 40 3.90 -20.58 -12.65
C ASP A 40 2.68 -19.66 -12.78
N GLN A 41 1.93 -19.48 -11.70
CA GLN A 41 0.80 -18.57 -11.68
C GLN A 41 1.21 -17.11 -11.94
N ILE A 42 2.36 -16.67 -11.38
CA ILE A 42 2.90 -15.33 -11.65
C ILE A 42 3.24 -15.18 -13.14
N VAL A 43 3.93 -16.16 -13.72
CA VAL A 43 4.33 -16.14 -15.14
C VAL A 43 3.11 -16.10 -16.07
N GLU A 44 2.11 -16.93 -15.79
CA GLU A 44 0.87 -16.98 -16.57
C GLU A 44 0.11 -15.65 -16.48
N ASP A 45 -0.03 -15.10 -15.28
CA ASP A 45 -0.73 -13.85 -15.05
C ASP A 45 -0.02 -12.66 -15.72
N ILE A 46 1.31 -12.55 -15.60
CA ILE A 46 2.06 -11.49 -16.30
C ILE A 46 1.82 -11.61 -17.81
N LYS A 47 1.99 -12.82 -18.40
CA LYS A 47 1.81 -13.03 -19.85
C LYS A 47 0.40 -12.68 -20.33
N ALA A 48 -0.62 -13.01 -19.53
CA ALA A 48 -2.01 -12.71 -19.84
C ALA A 48 -2.34 -11.21 -19.82
N ASN A 49 -1.61 -10.43 -19.02
CA ASN A 49 -1.84 -9.00 -18.84
C ASN A 49 -0.87 -8.10 -19.62
N LEU A 50 0.13 -8.66 -20.32
CA LEU A 50 1.01 -7.88 -21.20
C LEU A 50 0.21 -7.22 -22.31
N PRO A 51 0.39 -5.90 -22.55
CA PRO A 51 -0.23 -5.24 -23.70
C PRO A 51 0.21 -5.85 -25.03
N ALA A 52 -0.68 -5.82 -26.01
CA ALA A 52 -0.34 -6.28 -27.37
C ALA A 52 0.90 -5.52 -27.90
N GLY A 53 1.88 -6.26 -28.41
CA GLY A 53 3.14 -5.68 -28.91
C GLY A 53 4.11 -5.20 -27.82
N PHE A 54 3.91 -5.61 -26.57
CA PHE A 54 4.86 -5.26 -25.49
C PHE A 54 6.27 -5.80 -25.83
N PRO A 55 7.33 -4.98 -25.75
CA PRO A 55 8.68 -5.33 -26.21
C PRO A 55 9.43 -6.18 -25.17
N VAL A 56 8.97 -7.40 -24.92
CA VAL A 56 9.51 -8.34 -23.91
C VAL A 56 11.02 -8.51 -24.06
N GLU A 57 11.49 -8.65 -25.30
CA GLU A 57 12.91 -8.89 -25.62
C GLU A 57 13.81 -7.67 -25.36
N GLU A 58 13.23 -6.46 -25.24
CA GLU A 58 13.97 -5.24 -24.95
C GLU A 58 14.10 -4.95 -23.45
N VAL A 59 13.45 -5.72 -22.57
CA VAL A 59 13.54 -5.57 -21.11
C VAL A 59 14.90 -6.11 -20.64
N HIS A 60 15.79 -5.22 -20.23
CA HIS A 60 17.14 -5.57 -19.77
C HIS A 60 17.35 -5.35 -18.28
N GLU A 61 16.52 -4.51 -17.66
CA GLU A 61 16.56 -4.24 -16.23
C GLU A 61 15.16 -4.37 -15.65
N ILE A 62 15.05 -5.02 -14.49
CA ILE A 62 13.80 -5.15 -13.72
C ILE A 62 14.04 -4.62 -12.32
N TYR A 63 13.14 -3.78 -11.86
CA TYR A 63 13.04 -3.33 -10.48
C TYR A 63 11.65 -3.70 -9.96
N PHE A 64 11.61 -4.73 -9.14
CA PHE A 64 10.37 -5.25 -8.57
C PHE A 64 10.32 -4.96 -7.07
N TYR A 65 9.25 -4.31 -6.64
CA TYR A 65 8.99 -3.99 -5.26
C TYR A 65 7.68 -4.67 -4.84
N GLY A 66 7.70 -5.47 -3.78
CA GLY A 66 6.53 -6.28 -3.45
C GLY A 66 6.18 -6.30 -1.98
N ALA A 67 4.88 -6.14 -1.68
CA ALA A 67 4.32 -6.35 -0.37
C ALA A 67 4.52 -7.81 0.07
N GLY A 68 5.10 -8.01 1.25
CA GLY A 68 5.37 -9.34 1.79
C GLY A 68 6.50 -10.10 1.10
N VAL A 69 7.30 -9.43 0.26
CA VAL A 69 8.49 -10.01 -0.37
C VAL A 69 9.70 -9.76 0.53
N THR A 70 10.13 -10.76 1.28
CA THR A 70 11.31 -10.70 2.15
C THR A 70 12.58 -11.11 1.42
N GLU A 71 13.76 -10.86 2.00
CA GLU A 71 15.06 -11.23 1.43
C GLU A 71 15.15 -12.72 1.07
N LEU A 72 14.52 -13.60 1.85
CA LEU A 72 14.46 -15.03 1.56
C LEU A 72 13.75 -15.36 0.25
N GLN A 73 12.86 -14.49 -0.21
CA GLN A 73 12.04 -14.68 -1.39
C GLN A 73 12.59 -13.94 -2.63
N TYR A 74 13.61 -13.09 -2.47
CA TYR A 74 14.20 -12.38 -3.61
C TYR A 74 14.69 -13.31 -4.72
N PRO A 75 15.41 -14.42 -4.45
CA PRO A 75 15.83 -15.34 -5.51
C PRO A 75 14.66 -16.01 -6.24
N PHE A 76 13.58 -16.33 -5.52
CA PHE A 76 12.36 -16.89 -6.11
C PHE A 76 11.72 -15.91 -7.08
N MET A 77 11.52 -14.66 -6.67
CA MET A 77 10.93 -13.62 -7.52
C MET A 77 11.81 -13.30 -8.73
N GLU A 78 13.11 -13.14 -8.53
CA GLU A 78 14.05 -12.91 -9.63
C GLU A 78 13.98 -14.05 -10.67
N LYS A 79 14.07 -15.30 -10.24
CA LYS A 79 13.98 -16.48 -11.10
C LYS A 79 12.65 -16.52 -11.86
N THR A 80 11.56 -16.16 -11.19
CA THR A 80 10.22 -16.15 -11.78
C THR A 80 10.09 -15.09 -12.87
N LEU A 81 10.53 -13.85 -12.60
CA LEU A 81 10.48 -12.74 -13.55
C LEU A 81 11.35 -12.98 -14.79
N ARG A 82 12.54 -13.58 -14.63
CA ARG A 82 13.43 -13.97 -15.74
C ARG A 82 12.84 -15.02 -16.67
N ARG A 83 11.81 -15.77 -16.26
CA ARG A 83 11.07 -16.71 -17.13
C ARG A 83 10.16 -16.00 -18.14
N VAL A 84 9.79 -14.76 -17.85
CA VAL A 84 9.02 -13.92 -18.78
C VAL A 84 9.96 -13.02 -19.58
N PHE A 85 10.87 -12.33 -18.89
CA PHE A 85 11.77 -11.34 -19.47
C PHE A 85 13.19 -11.94 -19.59
N VAL A 86 13.36 -12.79 -20.60
CA VAL A 86 14.55 -13.67 -20.75
C VAL A 86 15.86 -12.92 -20.99
N ASN A 87 15.80 -11.70 -21.54
CA ASN A 87 16.98 -10.87 -21.83
C ASN A 87 17.38 -9.95 -20.64
N THR A 88 16.79 -10.15 -19.46
CA THR A 88 17.10 -9.36 -18.27
C THR A 88 18.54 -9.57 -17.83
N ARG A 89 19.33 -8.49 -17.78
CA ARG A 89 20.71 -8.47 -17.31
C ARG A 89 20.78 -8.15 -15.82
N LYS A 90 19.92 -7.24 -15.34
CA LYS A 90 19.82 -6.82 -13.95
C LYS A 90 18.39 -7.01 -13.44
N ALA A 91 18.24 -7.74 -12.36
CA ALA A 91 16.97 -7.82 -11.61
C ALA A 91 17.23 -7.39 -10.17
N PHE A 92 16.49 -6.40 -9.73
CA PHE A 92 16.50 -5.90 -8.35
C PHE A 92 15.13 -6.17 -7.73
N ILE A 93 15.12 -6.89 -6.63
CA ILE A 93 13.90 -7.24 -5.90
C ILE A 93 14.00 -6.61 -4.50
N ALA A 94 12.94 -5.97 -4.06
CA ALA A 94 12.89 -5.35 -2.73
C ALA A 94 11.47 -5.35 -2.15
N MET A 95 11.35 -4.93 -0.91
CA MET A 95 10.06 -4.70 -0.25
C MET A 95 9.36 -3.45 -0.80
N ASP A 96 8.04 -3.38 -0.62
CA ASP A 96 7.21 -2.24 -0.97
C ASP A 96 7.52 -0.97 -0.12
N THR A 97 8.08 -1.14 1.07
CA THR A 97 8.58 -0.03 1.88
C THR A 97 9.69 0.75 1.18
N LEU A 98 10.66 0.06 0.56
CA LEU A 98 11.70 0.71 -0.23
C LEU A 98 11.14 1.43 -1.46
N ALA A 99 10.10 0.85 -2.10
CA ALA A 99 9.38 1.54 -3.17
C ALA A 99 8.82 2.87 -2.70
N SER A 100 8.17 2.84 -1.53
CA SER A 100 7.55 4.03 -0.92
C SER A 100 8.59 5.09 -0.59
N CYS A 101 9.73 4.71 0.00
CA CYS A 101 10.85 5.61 0.26
C CYS A 101 11.37 6.27 -1.02
N ARG A 102 11.69 5.49 -2.04
CA ARG A 102 12.19 5.98 -3.32
C ARG A 102 11.19 6.86 -4.06
N ALA A 103 9.91 6.50 -4.00
CA ALA A 103 8.86 7.29 -4.63
C ALA A 103 8.66 8.64 -3.94
N LEU A 104 8.62 8.67 -2.61
CA LEU A 104 8.35 9.86 -1.81
C LEU A 104 9.56 10.78 -1.68
N LEU A 105 10.73 10.20 -1.40
CA LEU A 105 11.92 10.91 -0.94
C LEU A 105 13.02 10.97 -2.00
N GLN A 106 12.89 10.18 -3.08
CA GLN A 106 13.94 10.06 -4.10
C GLN A 106 15.25 9.57 -3.45
N SER A 107 16.29 10.38 -3.43
CA SER A 107 17.59 10.09 -2.79
C SER A 107 17.81 10.90 -1.50
N GLU A 108 16.75 11.54 -0.96
CA GLU A 108 16.87 12.31 0.26
C GLU A 108 16.50 11.45 1.48
N PRO A 109 17.22 11.56 2.61
CA PRO A 109 16.85 10.86 3.82
C PRO A 109 15.55 11.41 4.42
N GLY A 110 14.75 10.55 5.08
CA GLY A 110 13.51 10.98 5.69
C GLY A 110 12.65 9.86 6.25
N PHE A 111 11.44 10.20 6.65
CA PHE A 111 10.41 9.28 7.11
C PHE A 111 9.42 9.01 5.97
N ALA A 112 9.08 7.74 5.77
CA ALA A 112 8.09 7.30 4.79
C ALA A 112 7.06 6.37 5.44
N ALA A 113 5.78 6.55 5.08
CA ALA A 113 4.68 5.70 5.50
C ALA A 113 3.93 5.12 4.30
N ILE A 114 3.34 3.96 4.50
CA ILE A 114 2.32 3.36 3.63
C ILE A 114 1.01 3.39 4.42
N LEU A 115 -0.03 3.98 3.85
CA LEU A 115 -1.40 3.91 4.35
C LEU A 115 -2.35 3.54 3.20
N GLY A 116 -2.49 2.25 3.00
CA GLY A 116 -3.29 1.61 1.95
C GLY A 116 -4.26 0.58 2.52
N THR A 117 -4.29 -0.63 1.95
CA THR A 117 -5.01 -1.78 2.52
C THR A 117 -4.49 -2.13 3.92
N GLY A 118 -3.16 -2.17 4.09
CA GLY A 118 -2.45 -2.23 5.36
C GLY A 118 -1.68 -0.94 5.63
N ALA A 119 -0.88 -0.92 6.70
CA ALA A 119 0.02 0.16 7.07
C ALA A 119 1.47 -0.34 7.17
N ASN A 120 2.42 0.54 6.89
CA ASN A 120 3.83 0.30 7.16
C ASN A 120 4.57 1.63 7.27
N THR A 121 5.77 1.63 7.88
CA THR A 121 6.57 2.84 8.02
C THR A 121 8.05 2.48 8.03
N CYS A 122 8.92 3.40 7.63
CA CYS A 122 10.36 3.26 7.83
C CYS A 122 11.08 4.62 7.80
N LEU A 123 12.28 4.66 8.37
CA LEU A 123 13.26 5.67 8.06
C LEU A 123 14.05 5.26 6.83
N TYR A 124 14.43 6.24 6.04
CA TYR A 124 15.21 6.07 4.82
C TYR A 124 16.46 6.95 4.89
N ASP A 125 17.61 6.40 4.52
CA ASP A 125 18.90 7.13 4.55
C ASP A 125 19.25 7.84 3.23
N GLY A 126 18.36 7.74 2.23
CA GLY A 126 18.58 8.22 0.86
C GLY A 126 18.95 7.09 -0.12
N CYS A 127 19.27 5.91 0.36
CA CYS A 127 19.62 4.73 -0.43
C CYS A 127 18.91 3.46 0.02
N ASN A 128 18.88 3.23 1.34
CA ASN A 128 18.40 2.01 1.98
C ASN A 128 17.34 2.31 3.03
N GLU A 129 16.51 1.32 3.29
CA GLU A 129 15.62 1.31 4.45
C GLU A 129 16.45 1.18 5.74
N GLY A 130 16.10 2.01 6.72
CA GLY A 130 16.66 1.96 8.05
C GLY A 130 15.68 1.35 9.06
N LEU A 131 15.49 2.03 10.20
CA LEU A 131 14.57 1.58 11.23
C LEU A 131 13.15 1.44 10.67
N ASN A 132 12.54 0.29 10.95
CA ASN A 132 11.12 0.00 10.73
C ASN A 132 10.48 -0.33 12.08
N VAL A 133 9.37 0.33 12.41
CA VAL A 133 8.50 -0.05 13.52
C VAL A 133 7.41 -0.94 12.95
N ASP A 134 7.36 -2.19 13.40
CA ASP A 134 6.47 -3.23 12.85
C ASP A 134 5.00 -2.81 12.98
N SER A 135 4.28 -2.86 11.88
CA SER A 135 2.83 -2.59 11.84
C SER A 135 1.98 -3.72 12.42
N CYS A 136 2.57 -4.86 12.73
CA CYS A 136 1.92 -6.08 13.26
C CYS A 136 0.82 -6.67 12.36
N GLY A 137 0.60 -6.13 11.16
CA GLY A 137 -0.37 -6.60 10.18
C GLY A 137 -1.83 -6.50 10.61
N PHE A 138 -2.74 -6.99 9.78
CA PHE A 138 -4.18 -6.78 9.89
C PHE A 138 -4.81 -7.23 11.22
N ILE A 139 -4.35 -8.35 11.79
CA ILE A 139 -4.97 -8.91 13.00
C ILE A 139 -4.58 -8.10 14.23
N LEU A 140 -3.29 -7.78 14.39
CA LEU A 140 -2.74 -7.20 15.61
C LEU A 140 -2.52 -5.68 15.52
N GLY A 141 -2.51 -5.11 14.29
CA GLY A 141 -2.14 -3.73 14.07
C GLY A 141 -2.76 -3.14 12.81
N ASP A 142 -1.91 -2.67 11.89
CA ASP A 142 -2.25 -1.92 10.66
C ASP A 142 -3.09 -0.66 10.95
N GLU A 143 -2.86 0.01 12.08
CA GLU A 143 -3.60 1.21 12.46
C GLU A 143 -3.57 2.27 11.35
N GLY A 144 -4.67 2.98 11.17
CA GLY A 144 -4.81 4.00 10.13
C GLY A 144 -4.95 3.48 8.71
N SER A 145 -4.86 2.15 8.47
CA SER A 145 -5.06 1.54 7.16
C SER A 145 -6.54 1.36 6.81
N GLY A 146 -6.84 1.10 5.53
CA GLY A 146 -8.18 0.76 5.07
C GLY A 146 -8.73 -0.50 5.74
N GLY A 147 -7.88 -1.52 5.95
CA GLY A 147 -8.24 -2.72 6.69
C GLY A 147 -8.63 -2.42 8.14
N ASN A 148 -7.90 -1.54 8.80
CA ASN A 148 -8.22 -1.08 10.15
C ASN A 148 -9.51 -0.28 10.19
N LEU A 149 -9.71 0.69 9.28
CA LEU A 149 -10.93 1.49 9.18
C LEU A 149 -12.17 0.62 9.01
N GLY A 150 -12.15 -0.30 8.03
CA GLY A 150 -13.28 -1.20 7.80
C GLY A 150 -13.52 -2.18 8.95
N LYS A 151 -12.45 -2.72 9.56
CA LYS A 151 -12.54 -3.57 10.76
C LYS A 151 -13.23 -2.85 11.92
N ARG A 152 -12.86 -1.59 12.18
CA ARG A 152 -13.47 -0.76 13.24
C ARG A 152 -14.93 -0.49 12.94
N MET A 153 -15.27 -0.05 11.71
CA MET A 153 -16.66 0.19 11.31
C MET A 153 -17.54 -1.07 11.45
N ILE A 154 -17.06 -2.23 10.98
CA ILE A 154 -17.78 -3.50 11.11
C ILE A 154 -17.96 -3.90 12.58
N THR A 155 -16.92 -3.68 13.41
CA THR A 155 -16.99 -3.95 14.85
C THR A 155 -18.06 -3.10 15.53
N ASP A 156 -18.10 -1.80 15.22
CA ASP A 156 -19.09 -0.87 15.76
C ASP A 156 -20.51 -1.23 15.28
N TYR A 157 -20.65 -1.64 14.01
CA TYR A 157 -21.92 -2.12 13.47
C TYR A 157 -22.44 -3.36 14.24
N ILE A 158 -21.63 -4.40 14.38
CA ILE A 158 -22.00 -5.64 15.07
C ILE A 158 -22.40 -5.35 16.54
N ARG A 159 -21.67 -4.45 17.19
CA ARG A 159 -21.92 -4.04 18.59
C ARG A 159 -23.01 -2.99 18.75
N ARG A 160 -23.55 -2.47 17.64
CA ARG A 160 -24.51 -1.35 17.63
C ARG A 160 -23.93 -0.09 18.32
N ASN A 161 -22.65 0.13 18.18
CA ASN A 161 -21.93 1.25 18.79
C ASN A 161 -21.78 2.42 17.81
N MET A 162 -22.88 2.82 17.17
CA MET A 162 -22.97 3.95 16.24
C MET A 162 -24.39 4.54 16.26
N PRO A 163 -24.56 5.82 15.84
CA PRO A 163 -25.89 6.43 15.68
C PRO A 163 -26.82 5.60 14.80
N LYS A 164 -28.12 5.65 15.08
CA LYS A 164 -29.10 4.80 14.36
C LYS A 164 -29.10 5.05 12.84
N ASN A 165 -29.03 6.30 12.41
CA ASN A 165 -28.94 6.67 10.99
C ASN A 165 -27.68 6.10 10.31
N VAL A 166 -26.54 6.10 11.02
CA VAL A 166 -25.28 5.49 10.55
C VAL A 166 -25.44 3.97 10.51
N TYR A 167 -26.01 3.36 11.55
CA TYR A 167 -26.24 1.92 11.61
C TYR A 167 -27.07 1.42 10.41
N ASP A 168 -28.18 2.10 10.12
CA ASP A 168 -29.08 1.72 9.02
C ASP A 168 -28.34 1.86 7.66
N LYS A 169 -27.53 2.90 7.50
CA LYS A 169 -26.74 3.16 6.26
C LYS A 169 -25.60 2.15 6.10
N VAL A 170 -24.84 1.89 7.16
CA VAL A 170 -23.76 0.89 7.17
C VAL A 170 -24.30 -0.51 6.93
N GLY A 171 -25.45 -0.86 7.56
CA GLY A 171 -26.11 -2.15 7.34
C GLY A 171 -26.52 -2.38 5.89
N ALA A 172 -27.04 -1.35 5.22
CA ALA A 172 -27.38 -1.42 3.80
C ALA A 172 -26.13 -1.62 2.91
N GLU A 173 -25.02 -0.99 3.24
CA GLU A 173 -23.74 -1.16 2.52
C GLU A 173 -23.11 -2.53 2.74
N LEU A 174 -23.10 -3.00 3.99
CA LEU A 174 -22.52 -4.31 4.33
C LEU A 174 -23.26 -5.46 3.65
N GLY A 175 -24.60 -5.40 3.57
CA GLY A 175 -25.45 -6.40 2.92
C GLY A 175 -25.39 -7.80 3.55
N HIS A 176 -24.83 -7.94 4.75
CA HIS A 176 -24.59 -9.17 5.47
C HIS A 176 -25.12 -9.07 6.91
N ASN A 177 -25.60 -10.17 7.46
CA ASN A 177 -25.90 -10.27 8.88
C ASN A 177 -24.61 -10.46 9.71
N ASN A 178 -24.70 -10.38 11.03
CA ASN A 178 -23.55 -10.44 11.93
C ASN A 178 -22.77 -11.77 11.80
N ASP A 179 -23.48 -12.90 11.67
CA ASP A 179 -22.85 -14.23 11.59
C ASP A 179 -22.08 -14.39 10.27
N GLU A 180 -22.65 -13.89 9.17
CA GLU A 180 -21.98 -13.87 7.85
C GLU A 180 -20.74 -12.98 7.87
N LEU A 181 -20.79 -11.80 8.49
CA LEU A 181 -19.61 -10.91 8.62
C LEU A 181 -18.50 -11.58 9.43
N LEU A 182 -18.85 -12.25 10.52
CA LEU A 182 -17.89 -13.01 11.32
C LEU A 182 -17.30 -14.19 10.53
N ASP A 183 -18.15 -14.95 9.81
CA ASP A 183 -17.65 -16.04 8.94
C ASP A 183 -16.67 -15.51 7.90
N ILE A 184 -16.99 -14.40 7.21
CA ILE A 184 -16.10 -13.81 6.20
C ILE A 184 -14.75 -13.42 6.82
N ILE A 185 -14.76 -12.76 7.98
CA ILE A 185 -13.51 -12.25 8.60
C ILE A 185 -12.64 -13.38 9.17
N TYR A 186 -13.26 -14.43 9.74
CA TYR A 186 -12.50 -15.47 10.45
C TYR A 186 -12.21 -16.72 9.63
N THR A 187 -12.94 -16.98 8.54
CA THR A 187 -12.83 -18.24 7.79
C THR A 187 -12.48 -18.06 6.32
N LYS A 188 -12.78 -16.90 5.72
CA LYS A 188 -12.51 -16.69 4.29
C LYS A 188 -11.11 -16.10 4.04
N PRO A 189 -10.54 -16.29 2.85
CA PRO A 189 -9.24 -15.70 2.51
C PRO A 189 -9.31 -14.18 2.41
N PHE A 190 -8.22 -13.51 2.72
CA PHE A 190 -8.04 -12.06 2.58
C PHE A 190 -9.02 -11.17 3.35
N PRO A 191 -9.25 -11.40 4.66
CA PRO A 191 -10.16 -10.58 5.46
C PRO A 191 -9.74 -9.10 5.50
N ASN A 192 -8.44 -8.80 5.38
CA ASN A 192 -7.93 -7.44 5.28
C ASN A 192 -8.45 -6.70 4.04
N ARG A 193 -8.53 -7.38 2.88
CA ARG A 193 -9.11 -6.80 1.66
C ARG A 193 -10.61 -6.58 1.79
N PHE A 194 -11.30 -7.55 2.40
CA PHE A 194 -12.73 -7.43 2.69
C PHE A 194 -13.02 -6.20 3.57
N CYS A 195 -12.25 -5.98 4.63
CA CYS A 195 -12.42 -4.79 5.44
C CYS A 195 -12.01 -3.51 4.68
N ALA A 196 -10.88 -3.51 3.97
CA ALA A 196 -10.36 -2.33 3.30
C ALA A 196 -11.26 -1.79 2.19
N GLN A 197 -12.12 -2.60 1.57
CA GLN A 197 -13.06 -2.14 0.55
C GLN A 197 -14.02 -1.06 1.08
N TYR A 198 -14.33 -1.07 2.36
CA TYR A 198 -15.22 -0.10 2.99
C TYR A 198 -14.57 1.27 3.26
N ALA A 199 -13.25 1.41 3.08
CA ALA A 199 -12.59 2.72 3.20
C ALA A 199 -13.18 3.75 2.23
N ARG A 200 -13.56 3.33 1.01
CA ARG A 200 -14.24 4.20 0.05
C ARG A 200 -15.62 4.62 0.55
N PHE A 201 -16.43 3.69 1.05
CA PHE A 201 -17.74 4.00 1.62
C PHE A 201 -17.61 5.00 2.79
N ILE A 202 -16.63 4.80 3.69
CA ILE A 202 -16.35 5.74 4.79
C ILE A 202 -16.03 7.13 4.23
N HIS A 203 -15.16 7.22 3.22
CA HIS A 203 -14.79 8.48 2.57
C HIS A 203 -16.00 9.18 1.94
N ASP A 204 -16.83 8.47 1.19
CA ASP A 204 -17.98 9.01 0.48
C ASP A 204 -19.11 9.45 1.45
N ASN A 205 -18.98 9.17 2.75
CA ASN A 205 -19.93 9.53 3.80
C ASN A 205 -19.36 10.45 4.89
N LEU A 206 -18.22 11.08 4.69
CA LEU A 206 -17.59 11.97 5.68
C LEU A 206 -18.52 13.12 6.11
N ASP A 207 -19.35 13.64 5.20
CA ASP A 207 -20.29 14.73 5.46
C ASP A 207 -21.67 14.25 5.94
N PHE A 208 -21.90 12.91 6.01
CA PHE A 208 -23.21 12.37 6.39
C PHE A 208 -23.45 12.42 7.89
N ASP A 209 -22.45 12.10 8.68
CA ASP A 209 -22.53 12.08 10.15
C ASP A 209 -21.11 12.19 10.74
N PRO A 210 -20.93 12.89 11.88
CA PRO A 210 -19.62 13.03 12.57
C PRO A 210 -18.93 11.70 12.91
N TYR A 211 -19.66 10.61 12.99
CA TYR A 211 -19.13 9.26 13.21
C TYR A 211 -17.99 8.91 12.22
N PHE A 212 -18.16 9.21 10.92
CA PHE A 212 -17.20 8.82 9.92
C PHE A 212 -15.87 9.59 10.03
N PRO A 213 -15.83 10.92 10.07
CA PRO A 213 -14.56 11.63 10.26
C PRO A 213 -13.92 11.34 11.62
N GLU A 214 -14.69 11.13 12.70
CA GLU A 214 -14.16 10.73 14.01
C GLU A 214 -13.50 9.35 13.96
N LEU A 215 -14.14 8.34 13.33
CA LEU A 215 -13.58 7.01 13.11
C LEU A 215 -12.22 7.06 12.43
N VAL A 216 -12.10 7.87 11.36
CA VAL A 216 -10.86 8.02 10.60
C VAL A 216 -9.79 8.75 11.40
N THR A 217 -10.15 9.87 12.01
CA THR A 217 -9.22 10.69 12.80
C THR A 217 -8.65 9.90 13.98
N ASP A 218 -9.49 9.13 14.67
CA ASP A 218 -9.06 8.25 15.76
C ASP A 218 -8.13 7.12 15.27
N ALA A 219 -8.40 6.54 14.09
CA ALA A 219 -7.52 5.55 13.51
C ALA A 219 -6.14 6.13 13.21
N PHE A 220 -6.06 7.36 12.68
CA PHE A 220 -4.79 8.05 12.46
C PHE A 220 -4.09 8.39 13.77
N ARG A 221 -4.79 8.84 14.80
CA ARG A 221 -4.19 9.07 16.13
C ARG A 221 -3.58 7.78 16.70
N GLN A 222 -4.26 6.62 16.53
CA GLN A 222 -3.70 5.34 16.97
C GLN A 222 -2.44 4.99 16.16
N PHE A 223 -2.44 5.18 14.84
CA PHE A 223 -1.26 4.99 14.00
C PHE A 223 -0.08 5.84 14.48
N PHE A 224 -0.29 7.13 14.75
CA PHE A 224 0.77 7.99 15.28
C PHE A 224 1.24 7.53 16.65
N LYS A 225 0.33 7.28 17.59
CA LYS A 225 0.63 6.90 18.96
C LYS A 225 1.37 5.56 19.06
N LEU A 226 0.99 4.57 18.25
CA LEU A 226 1.50 3.20 18.36
C LEU A 226 2.70 2.92 17.44
N ILE A 227 2.89 3.73 16.39
CA ILE A 227 3.95 3.50 15.40
C ILE A 227 4.85 4.73 15.27
N VAL A 228 4.31 5.89 14.85
CA VAL A 228 5.14 7.04 14.44
C VAL A 228 5.95 7.60 15.61
N THR A 229 5.37 7.74 16.79
CA THR A 229 6.07 8.28 17.99
C THR A 229 7.19 7.38 18.52
N HIS A 230 7.30 6.14 18.04
CA HIS A 230 8.37 5.23 18.41
C HIS A 230 9.65 5.43 17.57
N TYR A 231 9.60 6.25 16.54
CA TYR A 231 10.81 6.65 15.80
C TYR A 231 11.60 7.70 16.57
N PRO A 232 12.92 7.54 16.69
CA PRO A 232 13.77 8.55 17.32
C PRO A 232 13.61 9.92 16.62
N ASP A 233 13.40 10.97 17.41
CA ASP A 233 13.30 12.34 16.88
C ASP A 233 12.27 12.51 15.75
N TYR A 234 11.19 11.76 15.75
CA TYR A 234 10.19 11.72 14.67
C TYR A 234 9.71 13.12 14.24
N THR A 235 9.64 14.08 15.17
CA THR A 235 9.23 15.46 14.87
C THR A 235 10.21 16.26 14.01
N LYS A 236 11.42 15.75 13.78
CA LYS A 236 12.38 16.36 12.85
C LYS A 236 12.10 16.04 11.38
N TYR A 237 11.29 15.02 11.12
CA TYR A 237 10.94 14.59 9.78
C TYR A 237 9.62 15.18 9.34
N LYS A 238 9.48 15.38 8.02
CA LYS A 238 8.15 15.57 7.43
C LYS A 238 7.44 14.22 7.34
N PHE A 239 6.14 14.23 7.54
CA PHE A 239 5.30 13.05 7.34
C PHE A 239 5.02 12.86 5.85
N ASN A 240 5.72 11.93 5.24
CA ASN A 240 5.50 11.55 3.84
C ASN A 240 4.77 10.21 3.80
N ALA A 241 3.74 10.10 2.95
CA ALA A 241 2.99 8.86 2.85
C ALA A 241 2.55 8.52 1.43
N VAL A 242 2.49 7.22 1.14
CA VAL A 242 1.90 6.68 -0.08
C VAL A 242 0.74 5.75 0.28
N GLY A 243 -0.28 5.75 -0.56
CA GLY A 243 -1.43 4.87 -0.42
C GLY A 243 -2.76 5.60 -0.55
N SER A 244 -3.79 4.86 -0.91
CA SER A 244 -5.13 5.43 -1.16
C SER A 244 -5.74 6.06 0.09
N VAL A 245 -5.49 5.50 1.28
CA VAL A 245 -6.02 6.05 2.53
C VAL A 245 -5.35 7.38 2.84
N ALA A 246 -4.01 7.46 2.84
CA ALA A 246 -3.32 8.73 3.05
C ALA A 246 -3.76 9.81 2.04
N TYR A 247 -3.97 9.40 0.78
CA TYR A 247 -4.31 10.33 -0.30
C TYR A 247 -5.74 10.88 -0.19
N TYR A 248 -6.73 9.99 -0.01
CA TYR A 248 -8.13 10.40 0.01
C TYR A 248 -8.58 11.01 1.33
N PHE A 249 -7.97 10.62 2.45
CA PHE A 249 -8.27 11.20 3.76
C PHE A 249 -7.24 12.26 4.21
N LYS A 250 -6.51 12.85 3.26
CA LYS A 250 -5.44 13.83 3.55
C LYS A 250 -5.93 14.96 4.44
N ASP A 251 -7.13 15.48 4.21
CA ASP A 251 -7.69 16.62 4.96
C ASP A 251 -7.98 16.27 6.44
N LEU A 252 -8.22 14.99 6.75
CA LEU A 252 -8.34 14.48 8.13
C LEU A 252 -6.98 14.05 8.71
N LEU A 253 -6.05 13.65 7.87
CA LEU A 253 -4.72 13.23 8.28
C LEU A 253 -3.84 14.42 8.69
N GLU A 254 -3.87 15.52 7.95
CA GLU A 254 -3.00 16.68 8.17
C GLU A 254 -3.18 17.30 9.57
N PRO A 255 -4.40 17.51 10.11
CA PRO A 255 -4.56 17.95 11.48
C PRO A 255 -3.93 17.00 12.52
N VAL A 256 -4.00 15.68 12.28
CA VAL A 256 -3.38 14.69 13.18
C VAL A 256 -1.86 14.74 13.08
N VAL A 257 -1.28 14.86 11.87
CA VAL A 257 0.16 15.07 11.68
C VAL A 257 0.65 16.25 12.51
N ASN A 258 -0.07 17.39 12.44
CA ASN A 258 0.26 18.61 13.19
C ASN A 258 0.07 18.43 14.71
N GLU A 259 -0.97 17.69 15.16
CA GLU A 259 -1.22 17.35 16.56
C GLU A 259 -0.02 16.63 17.19
N PHE A 260 0.67 15.77 16.40
CA PHE A 260 1.86 15.06 16.84
C PHE A 260 3.18 15.80 16.57
N GLY A 261 3.14 17.06 16.14
CA GLY A 261 4.30 17.93 16.00
C GLY A 261 5.15 17.67 14.75
N MET A 262 4.61 16.99 13.75
CA MET A 262 5.24 16.85 12.43
C MET A 262 4.64 17.86 11.44
N GLU A 263 5.37 18.11 10.34
CA GLU A 263 4.84 18.81 9.17
C GLU A 263 4.38 17.79 8.10
N MET A 264 3.26 18.08 7.43
CA MET A 264 2.84 17.30 6.28
C MET A 264 3.87 17.46 5.13
N GLY A 265 4.32 16.34 4.61
CA GLY A 265 5.23 16.26 3.46
C GLY A 265 4.50 15.85 2.17
N VAL A 266 5.13 14.96 1.41
CA VAL A 266 4.62 14.45 0.14
C VAL A 266 3.58 13.35 0.42
N ILE A 267 2.40 13.47 -0.19
CA ILE A 267 1.36 12.44 -0.17
C ILE A 267 1.11 11.97 -1.60
N LEU A 268 1.33 10.68 -1.85
CA LEU A 268 1.11 10.04 -3.15
C LEU A 268 0.01 8.98 -3.05
N LYS A 269 -0.84 8.90 -4.06
CA LYS A 269 -1.86 7.85 -4.15
C LYS A 269 -1.26 6.46 -4.37
N ALA A 270 -0.18 6.39 -5.16
CA ALA A 270 0.55 5.16 -5.50
C ALA A 270 2.02 5.51 -5.79
N PRO A 271 2.97 4.57 -5.58
CA PRO A 271 4.39 4.88 -5.69
C PRO A 271 4.92 4.90 -7.14
N LEU A 272 4.23 4.31 -8.11
CA LEU A 272 4.77 4.04 -9.46
C LEU A 272 5.34 5.29 -10.15
N GLU A 273 4.65 6.43 -10.10
CA GLU A 273 5.14 7.68 -10.72
C GLU A 273 6.43 8.19 -10.08
N GLY A 274 6.49 8.13 -8.75
CA GLY A 274 7.69 8.48 -8.00
C GLY A 274 8.85 7.53 -8.28
N LEU A 275 8.57 6.22 -8.43
CA LEU A 275 9.56 5.21 -8.81
C LEU A 275 10.09 5.44 -10.23
N ILE A 276 9.22 5.77 -11.18
CA ILE A 276 9.65 6.13 -12.54
C ILE A 276 10.63 7.30 -12.49
N LYS A 277 10.28 8.36 -11.75
CA LYS A 277 11.17 9.52 -11.56
C LYS A 277 12.49 9.12 -10.93
N TYR A 278 12.47 8.29 -9.89
CA TYR A 278 13.67 7.78 -9.21
C TYR A 278 14.59 7.04 -10.19
N HIS A 279 14.05 6.08 -10.97
CA HIS A 279 14.84 5.25 -11.88
C HIS A 279 15.29 5.97 -13.17
N LEU A 280 14.65 7.08 -13.53
CA LEU A 280 15.13 7.93 -14.62
C LEU A 280 16.34 8.76 -14.20
N ASN A 281 16.40 9.16 -12.93
CA ASN A 281 17.45 10.03 -12.39
C ASN A 281 18.69 9.27 -11.86
N ASN A 282 18.54 7.97 -11.57
CA ASN A 282 19.58 7.08 -11.05
C ASN A 282 19.79 5.88 -12.01
#